data_2ba5e7869ee5366513be36c4e87b8102
#
_entry.id   2ba5e7869ee5366513be36c4e87b8102
#
_cell.length_a   1.000
_cell.length_b   1.000
_cell.length_c   1.000
_cell.angle_alpha   90.00
_cell.angle_beta   90.00
_cell.angle_gamma   90.00
#
_symmetry.space_group_name_H-M   'P 1'
#
loop_
_entity.id
_entity.type
_entity.pdbx_description
1 polymer ?
#
loop_
_entity_poly.entity_id
_entity_poly.type
_entity_poly.pdbx_seq_one_letter_code
_entity_poly.pdbx_strand_id
1 'polypeptide(L)'
;MKNYLLCIFLAVFTISIYGQNHKNAADYRTDAINGNAIAQFYLGQSYFRGWGIKPDTIQAVYWWRKSAEQGNPAAQNNMGAAYSNGWGNLTQNKETAIYWYKKAAEKNGAFPQKNLGRIYEDKENYEEAFIWYKKAAEHNNSPESYYAQSRLAYLLKNGLGVTKNYPAGMAWTKRAAKNGNASGQISLAISYEYGIDNILRKDGNSALYWYKKAALNKDIGELQKSIAEAAIERLEEAGFNGQNTLLKMIPDYKPFYTAPSESEQKSMHESVRNSTVEWGKTIEGEASLGQTQNDEINGFRVEFKEDNIKIGFTKNSEFTLFIHIQEDDS
;
A
#
# COMPACT_ATOMS: atom_id res chain seq x y z
N MET A 1 47.58 -12.19 -17.91
CA MET A 1 47.58 -12.69 -16.50
C MET A 1 47.17 -11.65 -15.45
N LYS A 2 47.55 -10.35 -15.55
CA LYS A 2 47.16 -9.34 -14.54
C LYS A 2 45.65 -9.08 -14.45
N ASN A 3 44.89 -9.17 -15.55
CA ASN A 3 43.44 -8.90 -15.54
C ASN A 3 42.61 -10.08 -14.96
N TYR A 4 43.07 -11.29 -15.02
CA TYR A 4 42.39 -12.43 -14.40
C TYR A 4 42.53 -12.46 -12.89
N LEU A 5 43.67 -12.01 -12.35
CA LEU A 5 43.87 -11.87 -10.90
C LEU A 5 42.99 -10.75 -10.30
N LEU A 6 42.75 -9.67 -11.05
CA LEU A 6 41.90 -8.58 -10.60
C LEU A 6 40.41 -9.01 -10.57
N CYS A 7 39.94 -9.79 -11.56
CA CYS A 7 38.59 -10.33 -11.57
C CYS A 7 38.35 -11.36 -10.45
N ILE A 8 39.34 -12.21 -10.18
CA ILE A 8 39.27 -13.17 -9.06
C ILE A 8 39.30 -12.42 -7.72
N PHE A 9 40.12 -11.39 -7.59
CA PHE A 9 40.18 -10.55 -6.37
C PHE A 9 38.86 -9.77 -6.15
N LEU A 10 38.26 -9.22 -7.22
CA LEU A 10 36.96 -8.57 -7.15
C LEU A 10 35.83 -9.55 -6.85
N ALA A 11 35.85 -10.75 -7.45
CA ALA A 11 34.85 -11.79 -7.17
C ALA A 11 34.98 -12.32 -5.73
N VAL A 12 36.20 -12.54 -5.23
CA VAL A 12 36.43 -12.94 -3.83
C VAL A 12 36.07 -11.80 -2.87
N PHE A 13 36.34 -10.53 -3.24
CA PHE A 13 36.00 -9.38 -2.43
C PHE A 13 34.49 -9.11 -2.40
N THR A 14 33.79 -9.31 -3.51
CA THR A 14 32.31 -9.22 -3.56
C THR A 14 31.64 -10.36 -2.79
N ILE A 15 32.15 -11.59 -2.88
CA ILE A 15 31.69 -12.72 -2.06
C ILE A 15 31.97 -12.46 -0.57
N SER A 16 33.12 -11.83 -0.23
CA SER A 16 33.44 -11.47 1.14
C SER A 16 32.57 -10.33 1.69
N ILE A 17 32.18 -9.36 0.87
CA ILE A 17 31.29 -8.25 1.27
C ILE A 17 29.84 -8.72 1.40
N TYR A 18 29.36 -9.59 0.51
CA TYR A 18 28.02 -10.19 0.61
C TYR A 18 27.92 -11.30 1.67
N GLY A 19 29.06 -11.92 2.05
CA GLY A 19 29.13 -12.97 3.08
C GLY A 19 29.29 -12.48 4.52
N GLN A 20 29.53 -11.19 4.76
CA GLN A 20 30.00 -10.72 6.07
C GLN A 20 28.94 -10.22 7.06
N ASN A 21 27.61 -10.37 6.81
CA ASN A 21 26.63 -9.91 7.80
C ASN A 21 25.46 -10.84 8.11
N HIS A 22 25.45 -12.07 7.63
CA HIS A 22 24.49 -13.04 8.14
C HIS A 22 25.20 -14.06 9.02
N LYS A 23 25.11 -13.89 10.35
CA LYS A 23 25.39 -14.98 11.28
C LYS A 23 24.66 -16.23 10.75
N ASN A 24 25.32 -17.37 10.74
CA ASN A 24 24.75 -18.62 10.27
C ASN A 24 23.93 -19.32 11.39
N ALA A 25 23.25 -20.41 11.06
CA ALA A 25 22.45 -21.15 12.04
C ALA A 25 23.23 -21.56 13.30
N ALA A 26 24.52 -21.86 13.17
CA ALA A 26 25.37 -22.25 14.31
C ALA A 26 25.53 -21.11 15.31
N ASP A 27 25.65 -19.88 14.84
CA ASP A 27 25.83 -18.68 15.69
C ASP A 27 24.63 -18.38 16.57
N TYR A 28 23.42 -18.78 16.14
CA TYR A 28 22.19 -18.55 16.90
C TYR A 28 21.78 -19.74 17.76
N ARG A 29 22.33 -20.94 17.51
CA ARG A 29 21.82 -22.19 18.09
C ARG A 29 21.90 -22.22 19.61
N THR A 30 23.03 -21.88 20.18
CA THR A 30 23.24 -21.88 21.63
C THR A 30 22.29 -20.90 22.31
N ASP A 31 22.23 -19.66 21.85
CA ASP A 31 21.35 -18.64 22.44
C ASP A 31 19.88 -18.96 22.28
N ALA A 32 19.49 -19.56 21.14
CA ALA A 32 18.12 -19.99 20.90
C ALA A 32 17.69 -21.12 21.86
N ILE A 33 18.58 -22.10 22.11
CA ILE A 33 18.36 -23.18 23.06
C ILE A 33 18.23 -22.61 24.48
N ASN A 34 19.04 -21.59 24.81
CA ASN A 34 19.00 -20.91 26.11
C ASN A 34 17.80 -19.93 26.25
N GLY A 35 16.89 -19.89 25.26
CA GLY A 35 15.63 -19.18 25.36
C GLY A 35 15.64 -17.76 24.77
N ASN A 36 16.73 -17.28 24.18
CA ASN A 36 16.76 -15.95 23.60
C ASN A 36 15.80 -15.83 22.40
N ALA A 37 14.77 -14.99 22.52
CA ALA A 37 13.74 -14.82 21.50
C ALA A 37 14.28 -14.35 20.13
N ILE A 38 15.27 -13.45 20.14
CA ILE A 38 15.86 -12.94 18.91
C ILE A 38 16.66 -14.05 18.21
N ALA A 39 17.45 -14.82 18.94
CA ALA A 39 18.21 -15.94 18.41
C ALA A 39 17.27 -17.04 17.87
N GLN A 40 16.17 -17.32 18.55
CA GLN A 40 15.13 -18.25 18.10
C GLN A 40 14.51 -17.81 16.77
N PHE A 41 14.21 -16.50 16.63
CA PHE A 41 13.72 -15.95 15.36
C PHE A 41 14.73 -16.18 14.22
N TYR A 42 16.00 -15.82 14.44
CA TYR A 42 17.03 -15.95 13.40
C TYR A 42 17.36 -17.42 13.10
N LEU A 43 17.33 -18.31 14.08
CA LEU A 43 17.50 -19.73 13.85
C LEU A 43 16.34 -20.31 12.99
N GLY A 44 15.11 -19.87 13.27
CA GLY A 44 13.95 -20.17 12.43
C GLY A 44 14.11 -19.66 10.99
N GLN A 45 14.61 -18.43 10.82
CA GLN A 45 14.93 -17.88 9.50
C GLN A 45 16.03 -18.68 8.77
N SER A 46 17.03 -19.13 9.51
CA SER A 46 18.12 -19.97 8.95
C SER A 46 17.57 -21.29 8.43
N TYR A 47 16.70 -21.96 9.17
CA TYR A 47 16.02 -23.16 8.71
C TYR A 47 15.10 -22.89 7.51
N PHE A 48 14.38 -21.78 7.47
CA PHE A 48 13.49 -21.46 6.37
C PHE A 48 14.22 -21.17 5.07
N ARG A 49 15.34 -20.44 5.16
CA ARG A 49 16.11 -19.99 4.00
C ARG A 49 17.31 -20.84 3.66
N GLY A 50 17.70 -21.77 4.52
CA GLY A 50 18.91 -22.60 4.34
C GLY A 50 20.22 -21.84 4.64
N TRP A 51 20.21 -20.85 5.54
CA TRP A 51 21.42 -20.10 5.89
C TRP A 51 22.34 -20.92 6.81
N GLY A 52 23.37 -21.54 6.22
CA GLY A 52 24.33 -22.39 6.92
C GLY A 52 23.74 -23.69 7.47
N ILE A 53 22.56 -24.09 7.03
CA ILE A 53 21.87 -25.31 7.40
C ILE A 53 20.92 -25.76 6.28
N LYS A 54 20.63 -27.07 6.21
CA LYS A 54 19.63 -27.57 5.26
C LYS A 54 18.25 -26.96 5.56
N PRO A 55 17.54 -26.44 4.55
CA PRO A 55 16.18 -25.92 4.73
C PRO A 55 15.24 -26.95 5.35
N ASP A 56 14.50 -26.51 6.38
CA ASP A 56 13.51 -27.32 7.08
C ASP A 56 12.39 -26.40 7.62
N THR A 57 11.25 -26.42 6.97
CA THR A 57 10.12 -25.57 7.32
C THR A 57 9.47 -25.97 8.65
N ILE A 58 9.59 -27.24 9.07
CA ILE A 58 9.07 -27.70 10.37
C ILE A 58 9.90 -27.08 11.50
N GLN A 59 11.25 -27.17 11.37
CA GLN A 59 12.15 -26.53 12.32
C GLN A 59 12.00 -25.01 12.31
N ALA A 60 11.81 -24.39 11.14
CA ALA A 60 11.56 -22.96 11.05
C ALA A 60 10.34 -22.52 11.87
N VAL A 61 9.20 -23.21 11.67
CA VAL A 61 7.95 -22.93 12.41
C VAL A 61 8.11 -23.20 13.91
N TYR A 62 8.81 -24.26 14.31
CA TYR A 62 9.09 -24.55 15.70
C TYR A 62 9.82 -23.39 16.41
N TRP A 63 10.90 -22.90 15.80
CA TRP A 63 11.70 -21.82 16.37
C TRP A 63 10.98 -20.46 16.32
N TRP A 64 10.25 -20.17 15.24
CA TRP A 64 9.42 -18.97 15.18
C TRP A 64 8.33 -18.97 16.23
N ARG A 65 7.70 -20.11 16.49
CA ARG A 65 6.68 -20.21 17.55
C ARG A 65 7.24 -19.87 18.90
N LYS A 66 8.38 -20.46 19.29
CA LYS A 66 9.04 -20.14 20.56
C LYS A 66 9.36 -18.65 20.68
N SER A 67 9.86 -18.04 19.63
CA SER A 67 10.17 -16.61 19.60
C SER A 67 8.89 -15.75 19.66
N ALA A 68 7.85 -16.13 18.93
CA ALA A 68 6.57 -15.41 18.87
C ALA A 68 5.80 -15.42 20.20
N GLU A 69 5.85 -16.53 20.92
CA GLU A 69 5.27 -16.69 22.26
C GLU A 69 5.93 -15.76 23.27
N GLN A 70 7.22 -15.41 23.08
CA GLN A 70 7.93 -14.43 23.86
C GLN A 70 7.70 -12.97 23.39
N GLY A 71 6.81 -12.76 22.42
CA GLY A 71 6.42 -11.43 21.97
C GLY A 71 7.29 -10.82 20.85
N ASN A 72 8.18 -11.59 20.22
CA ASN A 72 8.97 -11.09 19.09
C ASN A 72 8.05 -10.81 17.89
N PRO A 73 7.93 -9.54 17.43
CA PRO A 73 6.95 -9.18 16.41
C PRO A 73 7.27 -9.76 15.03
N ALA A 74 8.57 -9.93 14.70
CA ALA A 74 8.97 -10.54 13.43
C ALA A 74 8.60 -12.04 13.40
N ALA A 75 8.80 -12.74 14.51
CA ALA A 75 8.40 -14.13 14.66
C ALA A 75 6.86 -14.29 14.66
N GLN A 76 6.13 -13.39 15.32
CA GLN A 76 4.66 -13.34 15.27
C GLN A 76 4.15 -13.16 13.83
N ASN A 77 4.77 -12.25 13.07
CA ASN A 77 4.43 -12.09 11.65
C ASN A 77 4.72 -13.38 10.84
N ASN A 78 5.86 -14.04 11.10
CA ASN A 78 6.17 -15.31 10.43
C ASN A 78 5.22 -16.44 10.82
N MET A 79 4.75 -16.49 12.07
CA MET A 79 3.69 -17.41 12.48
C MET A 79 2.38 -17.14 11.75
N GLY A 80 2.00 -15.86 11.57
CA GLY A 80 0.87 -15.48 10.73
C GLY A 80 1.01 -16.00 9.30
N ALA A 81 2.19 -15.83 8.68
CA ALA A 81 2.48 -16.36 7.36
C ALA A 81 2.47 -17.90 7.32
N ALA A 82 2.99 -18.56 8.34
CA ALA A 82 3.02 -20.01 8.43
C ALA A 82 1.61 -20.62 8.47
N TYR A 83 0.69 -20.05 9.26
CA TYR A 83 -0.71 -20.46 9.27
C TYR A 83 -1.45 -20.07 7.98
N SER A 84 -1.14 -18.93 7.39
CA SER A 84 -1.76 -18.49 6.12
C SER A 84 -1.40 -19.42 4.95
N ASN A 85 -0.20 -20.02 4.96
CA ASN A 85 0.30 -20.83 3.85
C ASN A 85 0.43 -22.33 4.18
N GLY A 86 0.20 -22.76 5.43
CA GLY A 86 0.34 -24.16 5.83
C GLY A 86 1.81 -24.63 5.90
N TRP A 87 2.76 -23.73 6.28
CA TRP A 87 4.16 -24.12 6.40
C TRP A 87 4.42 -25.01 7.62
N GLY A 88 5.44 -25.88 7.52
CA GLY A 88 5.90 -26.70 8.65
C GLY A 88 4.84 -27.70 9.15
N ASN A 89 4.07 -28.29 8.25
CA ASN A 89 2.97 -29.21 8.53
C ASN A 89 1.78 -28.58 9.29
N LEU A 90 1.66 -27.24 9.29
CA LEU A 90 0.48 -26.58 9.82
C LEU A 90 -0.68 -26.70 8.82
N THR A 91 -1.87 -26.96 9.31
CA THR A 91 -3.09 -26.77 8.52
C THR A 91 -3.30 -25.27 8.29
N GLN A 92 -3.61 -24.90 7.04
CA GLN A 92 -3.95 -23.51 6.73
C GLN A 92 -5.13 -23.05 7.59
N ASN A 93 -4.97 -21.89 8.25
CA ASN A 93 -6.00 -21.31 9.08
C ASN A 93 -5.87 -19.77 9.06
N LYS A 94 -6.80 -19.13 8.33
CA LYS A 94 -6.81 -17.67 8.18
C LYS A 94 -7.08 -16.95 9.50
N GLU A 95 -7.90 -17.49 10.37
CA GLU A 95 -8.25 -16.91 11.68
C GLU A 95 -7.03 -16.89 12.60
N THR A 96 -6.30 -18.00 12.66
CA THR A 96 -5.04 -18.09 13.43
C THR A 96 -3.96 -17.19 12.83
N ALA A 97 -3.91 -17.07 11.50
CA ALA A 97 -3.00 -16.14 10.85
C ALA A 97 -3.31 -14.68 11.21
N ILE A 98 -4.60 -14.29 11.20
CA ILE A 98 -5.06 -12.95 11.63
C ILE A 98 -4.66 -12.68 13.09
N TYR A 99 -4.86 -13.64 13.98
CA TYR A 99 -4.46 -13.51 15.39
C TYR A 99 -2.97 -13.16 15.52
N TRP A 100 -2.09 -13.90 14.86
CA TRP A 100 -0.66 -13.67 14.93
C TRP A 100 -0.24 -12.36 14.25
N TYR A 101 -0.83 -12.03 13.11
CA TYR A 101 -0.56 -10.74 12.44
C TYR A 101 -1.04 -9.56 13.29
N LYS A 102 -2.18 -9.64 13.99
CA LYS A 102 -2.65 -8.60 14.90
C LYS A 102 -1.66 -8.38 16.04
N LYS A 103 -1.17 -9.44 16.69
CA LYS A 103 -0.11 -9.33 17.70
C LYS A 103 1.16 -8.65 17.16
N ALA A 104 1.61 -9.04 15.97
CA ALA A 104 2.76 -8.40 15.34
C ALA A 104 2.50 -6.91 15.02
N ALA A 105 1.27 -6.56 14.62
CA ALA A 105 0.88 -5.19 14.27
C ALA A 105 0.77 -4.24 15.46
N GLU A 106 0.62 -4.74 16.70
CA GLU A 106 0.64 -3.94 17.94
C GLU A 106 1.92 -3.11 18.08
N LYS A 107 3.02 -3.58 17.51
CA LYS A 107 4.31 -2.86 17.43
C LYS A 107 4.39 -1.88 16.26
N ASN A 108 3.25 -1.57 15.63
CA ASN A 108 3.10 -0.60 14.55
C ASN A 108 4.02 -0.84 13.33
N GLY A 109 4.20 -2.09 12.91
CA GLY A 109 4.99 -2.45 11.74
C GLY A 109 4.17 -2.48 10.44
N ALA A 110 4.68 -1.89 9.35
CA ALA A 110 4.01 -1.90 8.04
C ALA A 110 3.80 -3.31 7.48
N PHE A 111 4.75 -4.21 7.75
CA PHE A 111 4.72 -5.57 7.21
C PHE A 111 3.51 -6.40 7.70
N PRO A 112 3.26 -6.56 9.03
CA PRO A 112 2.10 -7.27 9.52
C PRO A 112 0.78 -6.57 9.18
N GLN A 113 0.75 -5.23 9.16
CA GLN A 113 -0.43 -4.46 8.77
C GLN A 113 -0.81 -4.71 7.30
N LYS A 114 0.18 -4.73 6.38
CA LYS A 114 -0.04 -5.11 4.97
C LYS A 114 -0.60 -6.54 4.86
N ASN A 115 -0.06 -7.48 5.64
CA ASN A 115 -0.52 -8.87 5.61
C ASN A 115 -1.95 -9.02 6.16
N LEU A 116 -2.33 -8.22 7.17
CA LEU A 116 -3.71 -8.13 7.61
C LEU A 116 -4.63 -7.58 6.51
N GLY A 117 -4.24 -6.50 5.86
CA GLY A 117 -4.99 -5.97 4.72
C GLY A 117 -5.24 -7.03 3.66
N ARG A 118 -4.18 -7.78 3.28
CA ARG A 118 -4.28 -8.84 2.28
C ARG A 118 -5.20 -9.99 2.70
N ILE A 119 -5.07 -10.49 3.93
CA ILE A 119 -5.87 -11.65 4.36
C ILE A 119 -7.35 -11.28 4.53
N TYR A 120 -7.66 -10.04 4.92
CA TYR A 120 -9.03 -9.55 4.93
C TYR A 120 -9.58 -9.32 3.53
N GLU A 121 -8.76 -8.85 2.58
CA GLU A 121 -9.12 -8.75 1.17
C GLU A 121 -9.41 -10.13 0.55
N ASP A 122 -8.57 -11.15 0.85
CA ASP A 122 -8.78 -12.56 0.43
C ASP A 122 -10.05 -13.18 1.05
N LYS A 123 -10.60 -12.57 2.09
CA LYS A 123 -11.89 -12.94 2.72
C LYS A 123 -13.04 -12.04 2.24
N GLU A 124 -12.80 -11.17 1.27
CA GLU A 124 -13.74 -10.15 0.78
C GLU A 124 -14.26 -9.20 1.87
N ASN A 125 -13.60 -9.16 3.02
CA ASN A 125 -13.87 -8.18 4.07
C ASN A 125 -13.09 -6.88 3.76
N TYR A 126 -13.61 -6.13 2.79
CA TYR A 126 -12.95 -4.94 2.27
C TYR A 126 -12.90 -3.79 3.30
N GLU A 127 -13.79 -3.73 4.27
CA GLU A 127 -13.77 -2.72 5.33
C GLU A 127 -12.52 -2.88 6.21
N GLU A 128 -12.29 -4.07 6.72
CA GLU A 128 -11.09 -4.38 7.49
C GLU A 128 -9.82 -4.26 6.62
N ALA A 129 -9.87 -4.72 5.37
CA ALA A 129 -8.77 -4.58 4.42
C ALA A 129 -8.39 -3.11 4.23
N PHE A 130 -9.38 -2.21 4.05
CA PHE A 130 -9.15 -0.77 3.95
C PHE A 130 -8.46 -0.20 5.19
N ILE A 131 -8.95 -0.54 6.39
CA ILE A 131 -8.37 -0.07 7.65
C ILE A 131 -6.89 -0.47 7.77
N TRP A 132 -6.58 -1.74 7.50
CA TRP A 132 -5.23 -2.25 7.65
C TRP A 132 -4.28 -1.76 6.55
N TYR A 133 -4.73 -1.68 5.31
CA TYR A 133 -3.93 -1.08 4.23
C TYR A 133 -3.68 0.42 4.48
N LYS A 134 -4.64 1.15 5.03
CA LYS A 134 -4.43 2.55 5.40
C LYS A 134 -3.32 2.69 6.44
N LYS A 135 -3.36 1.91 7.53
CA LYS A 135 -2.30 1.90 8.54
C LYS A 135 -0.93 1.58 7.92
N ALA A 136 -0.85 0.54 7.09
CA ALA A 136 0.40 0.17 6.42
C ALA A 136 0.89 1.25 5.44
N ALA A 137 -0.01 1.91 4.70
CA ALA A 137 0.30 2.94 3.72
C ALA A 137 0.90 4.22 4.34
N GLU A 138 0.59 4.49 5.60
CA GLU A 138 1.04 5.68 6.33
C GLU A 138 2.51 5.63 6.74
N HIS A 139 3.15 4.45 6.76
CA HIS A 139 4.57 4.33 7.10
C HIS A 139 5.53 4.98 6.09
N ASN A 140 5.18 5.06 4.81
CA ASN A 140 5.86 5.81 3.74
C ASN A 140 7.31 5.46 3.37
N ASN A 141 7.91 4.44 3.94
CA ASN A 141 9.36 4.19 3.82
C ASN A 141 9.73 2.71 3.63
N SER A 142 8.78 1.88 3.18
CA SER A 142 9.04 0.47 2.94
C SER A 142 8.26 -0.07 1.74
N PRO A 143 8.75 -1.14 1.07
CA PRO A 143 8.02 -1.80 -0.01
C PRO A 143 6.62 -2.23 0.39
N GLU A 144 6.43 -2.62 1.66
CA GLU A 144 5.13 -3.01 2.21
C GLU A 144 4.16 -1.84 2.24
N SER A 145 4.63 -0.65 2.63
CA SER A 145 3.79 0.55 2.63
C SER A 145 3.46 0.98 1.20
N TYR A 146 4.38 0.86 0.25
CA TYR A 146 4.11 1.19 -1.17
C TYR A 146 3.11 0.22 -1.80
N TYR A 147 3.17 -1.07 -1.45
CA TYR A 147 2.15 -2.03 -1.83
C TYR A 147 0.79 -1.65 -1.23
N ALA A 148 0.76 -1.34 0.07
CA ALA A 148 -0.47 -0.95 0.75
C ALA A 148 -1.08 0.34 0.15
N GLN A 149 -0.26 1.32 -0.25
CA GLN A 149 -0.70 2.54 -0.96
C GLN A 149 -1.43 2.20 -2.27
N SER A 150 -0.90 1.24 -3.05
CA SER A 150 -1.56 0.83 -4.30
C SER A 150 -2.88 0.08 -4.06
N ARG A 151 -2.96 -0.75 -3.01
CA ARG A 151 -4.20 -1.45 -2.65
C ARG A 151 -5.25 -0.49 -2.09
N LEU A 152 -4.84 0.43 -1.23
CA LEU A 152 -5.71 1.50 -0.71
C LEU A 152 -6.30 2.35 -1.84
N ALA A 153 -5.46 2.71 -2.84
CA ALA A 153 -5.91 3.40 -4.04
C ALA A 153 -6.97 2.60 -4.81
N TYR A 154 -6.78 1.31 -4.92
CA TYR A 154 -7.73 0.42 -5.59
C TYR A 154 -9.08 0.38 -4.85
N LEU A 155 -9.06 0.19 -3.53
CA LEU A 155 -10.28 0.15 -2.71
C LEU A 155 -11.07 1.46 -2.82
N LEU A 156 -10.39 2.61 -2.71
CA LEU A 156 -11.01 3.93 -2.83
C LEU A 156 -11.62 4.18 -4.22
N LYS A 157 -10.92 3.80 -5.30
CA LYS A 157 -11.40 4.01 -6.68
C LYS A 157 -12.62 3.17 -7.00
N ASN A 158 -12.76 2.00 -6.38
CA ASN A 158 -13.84 1.07 -6.64
C ASN A 158 -14.97 1.12 -5.59
N GLY A 159 -14.75 1.80 -4.44
CA GLY A 159 -15.73 1.83 -3.35
C GLY A 159 -15.85 0.50 -2.62
N LEU A 160 -14.74 -0.25 -2.47
CA LEU A 160 -14.72 -1.53 -1.79
C LEU A 160 -14.41 -1.31 -0.30
N GLY A 161 -15.36 -1.63 0.57
CA GLY A 161 -15.27 -1.42 2.02
C GLY A 161 -15.19 0.04 2.46
N VAL A 162 -15.40 0.99 1.55
CA VAL A 162 -15.37 2.42 1.78
C VAL A 162 -16.18 3.12 0.70
N THR A 163 -16.71 4.30 1.01
CA THR A 163 -17.36 5.15 -0.01
C THR A 163 -16.39 5.43 -1.15
N LYS A 164 -16.85 5.22 -2.39
CA LYS A 164 -16.05 5.46 -3.59
C LYS A 164 -15.52 6.90 -3.60
N ASN A 165 -14.21 7.03 -3.67
CA ASN A 165 -13.52 8.32 -3.71
C ASN A 165 -12.36 8.26 -4.72
N TYR A 166 -12.68 8.54 -5.97
CA TYR A 166 -11.72 8.43 -7.06
C TYR A 166 -10.55 9.43 -6.93
N PRO A 167 -10.77 10.72 -6.59
CA PRO A 167 -9.67 11.68 -6.35
C PRO A 167 -8.70 11.22 -5.27
N ALA A 168 -9.19 10.76 -4.12
CA ALA A 168 -8.34 10.22 -3.06
C ALA A 168 -7.58 8.97 -3.52
N GLY A 169 -8.25 8.07 -4.25
CA GLY A 169 -7.61 6.90 -4.84
C GLY A 169 -6.48 7.28 -5.82
N MET A 170 -6.67 8.33 -6.63
CA MET A 170 -5.64 8.85 -7.52
C MET A 170 -4.45 9.45 -6.77
N ALA A 171 -4.68 10.15 -5.67
CA ALA A 171 -3.59 10.66 -4.84
C ALA A 171 -2.71 9.51 -4.30
N TRP A 172 -3.33 8.44 -3.81
CA TRP A 172 -2.61 7.25 -3.37
C TRP A 172 -1.93 6.50 -4.52
N THR A 173 -2.55 6.43 -5.71
CA THR A 173 -1.92 5.88 -6.92
C THR A 173 -0.62 6.63 -7.26
N LYS A 174 -0.67 7.97 -7.28
CA LYS A 174 0.51 8.80 -7.53
C LYS A 174 1.61 8.57 -6.49
N ARG A 175 1.24 8.46 -5.22
CA ARG A 175 2.17 8.18 -4.12
C ARG A 175 2.85 6.82 -4.28
N ALA A 176 2.09 5.77 -4.54
CA ALA A 176 2.62 4.43 -4.79
C ALA A 176 3.56 4.41 -6.00
N ALA A 177 3.20 5.06 -7.11
CA ALA A 177 4.02 5.15 -8.31
C ALA A 177 5.34 5.89 -8.06
N LYS A 178 5.30 7.05 -7.40
CA LYS A 178 6.49 7.83 -7.02
C LYS A 178 7.44 7.01 -6.12
N ASN A 179 6.90 6.21 -5.23
CA ASN A 179 7.65 5.34 -4.32
C ASN A 179 8.15 4.04 -4.98
N GLY A 180 7.94 3.87 -6.28
CA GLY A 180 8.48 2.73 -7.03
C GLY A 180 7.61 1.48 -7.02
N ASN A 181 6.35 1.54 -6.58
CA ASN A 181 5.45 0.40 -6.68
C ASN A 181 5.03 0.17 -8.14
N ALA A 182 5.35 -1.01 -8.71
CA ALA A 182 5.07 -1.33 -10.11
C ALA A 182 3.58 -1.24 -10.46
N SER A 183 2.70 -1.77 -9.61
CA SER A 183 1.24 -1.69 -9.82
C SER A 183 0.74 -0.25 -9.77
N GLY A 184 1.31 0.59 -8.90
CA GLY A 184 1.02 2.02 -8.83
C GLY A 184 1.47 2.74 -10.10
N GLN A 185 2.65 2.41 -10.62
CA GLN A 185 3.19 2.99 -11.86
C GLN A 185 2.32 2.66 -13.07
N ILE A 186 1.91 1.39 -13.23
CA ILE A 186 1.00 0.97 -14.30
C ILE A 186 -0.37 1.64 -14.15
N SER A 187 -0.94 1.64 -12.95
CA SER A 187 -2.24 2.27 -12.71
C SER A 187 -2.23 3.78 -13.02
N LEU A 188 -1.11 4.44 -12.74
CA LEU A 188 -0.93 5.86 -13.08
C LEU A 188 -0.75 6.06 -14.60
N ALA A 189 0.02 5.18 -15.25
CA ALA A 189 0.19 5.20 -16.70
C ALA A 189 -1.16 5.05 -17.43
N ILE A 190 -1.95 4.05 -17.07
CA ILE A 190 -3.31 3.83 -17.59
C ILE A 190 -4.18 5.08 -17.38
N SER A 191 -4.09 5.68 -16.19
CA SER A 191 -4.88 6.88 -15.89
C SER A 191 -4.51 8.07 -16.78
N TYR A 192 -3.24 8.25 -17.13
CA TYR A 192 -2.81 9.27 -18.09
C TYR A 192 -3.19 8.92 -19.54
N GLU A 193 -3.11 7.65 -19.93
CA GLU A 193 -3.43 7.22 -21.28
C GLU A 193 -4.90 7.47 -21.64
N TYR A 194 -5.80 7.09 -20.75
CA TYR A 194 -7.23 7.17 -21.01
C TYR A 194 -7.88 8.45 -20.47
N GLY A 195 -7.19 9.14 -19.57
CA GLY A 195 -7.75 10.26 -18.83
C GLY A 195 -8.79 9.80 -17.82
N ILE A 196 -9.33 10.72 -17.07
CA ILE A 196 -10.42 10.49 -16.13
C ILE A 196 -11.24 11.77 -16.10
N ASP A 197 -12.50 11.66 -16.48
CA ASP A 197 -13.40 12.79 -16.59
C ASP A 197 -13.31 13.68 -15.35
N ASN A 198 -13.15 14.98 -15.55
CA ASN A 198 -13.03 16.01 -14.51
C ASN A 198 -11.93 15.83 -13.45
N ILE A 199 -11.03 14.82 -13.58
CA ILE A 199 -9.99 14.52 -12.59
C ILE A 199 -8.59 14.52 -13.21
N LEU A 200 -8.44 13.92 -14.39
CA LEU A 200 -7.13 13.78 -15.03
C LEU A 200 -7.27 13.83 -16.54
N ARG A 201 -6.64 14.84 -17.16
CA ARG A 201 -6.58 14.96 -18.61
C ARG A 201 -5.70 13.86 -19.22
N LYS A 202 -6.07 13.39 -20.40
CA LYS A 202 -5.24 12.46 -21.19
C LYS A 202 -3.88 13.09 -21.51
N ASP A 203 -2.82 12.31 -21.29
CA ASP A 203 -1.44 12.70 -21.61
C ASP A 203 -0.62 11.47 -21.97
N GLY A 204 -0.45 11.23 -23.26
CA GLY A 204 0.30 10.10 -23.78
C GLY A 204 1.80 10.12 -23.40
N ASN A 205 2.41 11.30 -23.26
CA ASN A 205 3.80 11.40 -22.83
C ASN A 205 3.99 10.97 -21.38
N SER A 206 3.11 11.42 -20.48
CA SER A 206 3.12 10.97 -19.09
C SER A 206 2.79 9.48 -18.99
N ALA A 207 1.83 8.98 -19.77
CA ALA A 207 1.52 7.56 -19.82
C ALA A 207 2.76 6.73 -20.22
N LEU A 208 3.41 7.09 -21.33
CA LEU A 208 4.62 6.42 -21.82
C LEU A 208 5.76 6.45 -20.79
N TYR A 209 5.97 7.60 -20.13
CA TYR A 209 6.97 7.71 -19.06
C TYR A 209 6.73 6.70 -17.92
N TRP A 210 5.48 6.60 -17.44
CA TRP A 210 5.16 5.71 -16.34
C TRP A 210 5.16 4.23 -16.73
N TYR A 211 4.76 3.89 -17.97
CA TYR A 211 4.90 2.53 -18.49
C TYR A 211 6.37 2.11 -18.60
N LYS A 212 7.25 2.99 -19.15
CA LYS A 212 8.70 2.71 -19.17
C LYS A 212 9.29 2.51 -17.78
N LYS A 213 8.88 3.34 -16.82
CA LYS A 213 9.28 3.15 -15.42
C LYS A 213 8.81 1.82 -14.84
N ALA A 214 7.59 1.43 -15.13
CA ALA A 214 7.04 0.16 -14.67
C ALA A 214 7.76 -1.04 -15.30
N ALA A 215 8.00 -1.02 -16.61
CA ALA A 215 8.68 -2.10 -17.32
C ALA A 215 10.11 -2.37 -16.80
N LEU A 216 10.80 -1.32 -16.33
CA LEU A 216 12.13 -1.42 -15.72
C LEU A 216 12.10 -1.78 -14.22
N ASN A 217 10.92 -1.91 -13.64
CA ASN A 217 10.79 -2.19 -12.22
C ASN A 217 11.07 -3.67 -11.94
N LYS A 218 12.06 -3.95 -11.09
CA LYS A 218 12.46 -5.33 -10.74
C LYS A 218 11.37 -6.15 -10.05
N ASP A 219 10.39 -5.47 -9.44
CA ASP A 219 9.29 -6.10 -8.69
C ASP A 219 8.01 -6.24 -9.54
N ILE A 220 8.09 -5.98 -10.85
CA ILE A 220 6.97 -6.14 -11.77
C ILE A 220 6.69 -7.61 -12.06
N GLY A 221 5.42 -8.02 -12.02
CA GLY A 221 5.02 -9.35 -12.47
C GLY A 221 5.02 -9.47 -14.00
N GLU A 222 5.22 -10.69 -14.53
CA GLU A 222 5.32 -10.95 -15.98
C GLU A 222 4.13 -10.39 -16.78
N LEU A 223 2.90 -10.61 -16.31
CA LEU A 223 1.70 -10.07 -16.94
C LEU A 223 1.70 -8.53 -16.99
N GLN A 224 2.07 -7.89 -15.89
CA GLN A 224 2.13 -6.44 -15.79
C GLN A 224 3.23 -5.87 -16.70
N LYS A 225 4.35 -6.57 -16.81
CA LYS A 225 5.45 -6.22 -17.71
C LYS A 225 5.01 -6.29 -19.17
N SER A 226 4.36 -7.38 -19.56
CA SER A 226 3.81 -7.53 -20.92
C SER A 226 2.79 -6.42 -21.26
N ILE A 227 1.91 -6.05 -20.32
CA ILE A 227 0.98 -4.92 -20.50
C ILE A 227 1.74 -3.61 -20.71
N ALA A 228 2.78 -3.37 -19.92
CA ALA A 228 3.57 -2.14 -20.02
C ALA A 228 4.33 -2.08 -21.35
N GLU A 229 4.96 -3.18 -21.79
CA GLU A 229 5.71 -3.27 -23.04
C GLU A 229 4.81 -3.05 -24.26
N ALA A 230 3.64 -3.69 -24.31
CA ALA A 230 2.66 -3.48 -25.39
C ALA A 230 2.12 -2.03 -25.43
N ALA A 231 1.94 -1.40 -24.27
CA ALA A 231 1.52 -0.01 -24.20
C ALA A 231 2.63 0.96 -24.65
N ILE A 232 3.89 0.66 -24.32
CA ILE A 232 5.06 1.43 -24.77
C ILE A 232 5.13 1.43 -26.29
N GLU A 233 5.10 0.25 -26.93
CA GLU A 233 5.15 0.11 -28.38
C GLU A 233 4.05 0.94 -29.06
N ARG A 234 2.80 0.76 -28.65
CA ARG A 234 1.66 1.50 -29.19
C ARG A 234 1.77 3.02 -29.04
N LEU A 235 2.26 3.50 -27.90
CA LEU A 235 2.39 4.94 -27.64
C LEU A 235 3.57 5.54 -28.42
N GLU A 236 4.67 4.81 -28.61
CA GLU A 236 5.79 5.23 -29.42
C GLU A 236 5.41 5.30 -30.90
N GLU A 237 4.68 4.32 -31.42
CA GLU A 237 4.11 4.35 -32.78
C GLU A 237 3.15 5.52 -32.99
N ALA A 238 2.42 5.93 -31.95
CA ALA A 238 1.56 7.11 -31.96
C ALA A 238 2.35 8.46 -31.86
N GLY A 239 3.67 8.42 -31.81
CA GLY A 239 4.56 9.59 -31.81
C GLY A 239 4.83 10.23 -30.45
N PHE A 240 4.46 9.57 -29.35
CA PHE A 240 4.82 10.05 -28.01
C PHE A 240 6.29 9.71 -27.70
N ASN A 241 6.99 10.57 -26.96
CA ASN A 241 8.42 10.42 -26.64
C ASN A 241 8.71 10.20 -25.14
N GLY A 242 7.66 10.23 -24.31
CA GLY A 242 7.77 10.02 -22.86
C GLY A 242 8.38 11.22 -22.11
N GLN A 243 8.49 12.37 -22.72
CA GLN A 243 8.88 13.60 -22.01
C GLN A 243 7.73 14.01 -21.08
N ASN A 244 7.95 13.87 -19.79
CA ASN A 244 6.95 14.18 -18.78
C ASN A 244 6.97 15.68 -18.46
N THR A 245 6.22 16.46 -19.21
CA THR A 245 6.07 17.90 -19.00
C THR A 245 5.17 18.25 -17.81
N LEU A 246 4.22 17.37 -17.46
CA LEU A 246 3.22 17.63 -16.42
C LEU A 246 3.69 17.32 -14.98
N LEU A 247 4.78 16.56 -14.77
CA LEU A 247 5.32 16.35 -13.41
C LEU A 247 5.76 17.66 -12.73
N LYS A 248 6.03 18.70 -13.50
CA LYS A 248 6.38 20.02 -12.97
C LYS A 248 5.16 20.86 -12.56
N MET A 249 3.96 20.51 -13.02
CA MET A 249 2.75 21.33 -12.87
C MET A 249 1.76 20.83 -11.81
N ILE A 250 1.98 19.65 -11.22
CA ILE A 250 1.12 19.16 -10.16
C ILE A 250 1.81 19.45 -8.83
N PRO A 251 1.30 20.39 -8.01
CA PRO A 251 1.80 20.61 -6.65
C PRO A 251 1.76 19.29 -5.88
N ASP A 252 2.72 19.08 -4.99
CA ASP A 252 2.68 17.96 -4.05
C ASP A 252 1.41 18.08 -3.21
N TYR A 253 0.38 17.34 -3.61
CA TYR A 253 -0.85 17.22 -2.85
C TYR A 253 -0.48 16.61 -1.49
N LYS A 254 -0.40 17.45 -0.48
CA LYS A 254 -0.38 17.00 0.91
C LYS A 254 -1.79 16.51 1.21
N PRO A 255 -2.00 15.22 1.50
CA PRO A 255 -3.32 14.78 1.92
C PRO A 255 -3.63 15.45 3.26
N PHE A 256 -4.54 16.44 3.25
CA PHE A 256 -5.15 16.97 4.46
C PHE A 256 -6.13 15.91 4.98
N TYR A 257 -5.62 14.82 5.48
CA TYR A 257 -6.38 13.84 6.21
C TYR A 257 -5.67 13.63 7.55
N THR A 258 -6.10 14.37 8.54
CA THR A 258 -5.87 13.98 9.92
C THR A 258 -6.75 12.78 10.18
N ALA A 259 -6.14 11.66 10.52
CA ALA A 259 -6.89 10.46 10.87
C ALA A 259 -7.88 10.80 12.00
N PRO A 260 -9.15 10.39 11.89
CA PRO A 260 -10.07 10.51 13.01
C PRO A 260 -9.47 9.83 14.24
N SER A 261 -9.64 10.43 15.41
CA SER A 261 -9.23 9.83 16.67
C SER A 261 -9.90 8.46 16.89
N GLU A 262 -9.36 7.62 17.75
CA GLU A 262 -9.98 6.31 18.05
C GLU A 262 -11.44 6.42 18.49
N SER A 263 -11.80 7.50 19.16
CA SER A 263 -13.19 7.80 19.55
C SER A 263 -14.09 8.13 18.35
N GLU A 264 -13.56 8.83 17.34
CA GLU A 264 -14.29 9.14 16.11
C GLU A 264 -14.43 7.89 15.21
N GLN A 265 -13.41 7.03 15.17
CA GLN A 265 -13.50 5.74 14.49
C GLN A 265 -14.58 4.85 15.11
N LYS A 266 -14.69 4.83 16.45
CA LYS A 266 -15.72 4.07 17.16
C LYS A 266 -17.12 4.65 16.89
N SER A 267 -17.26 5.96 16.87
CA SER A 267 -18.50 6.65 16.51
C SER A 267 -18.91 6.42 15.06
N MET A 268 -17.96 6.37 14.12
CA MET A 268 -18.24 6.01 12.72
C MET A 268 -18.68 4.55 12.59
N HIS A 269 -18.07 3.62 13.33
CA HIS A 269 -18.49 2.21 13.36
C HIS A 269 -19.89 2.03 13.94
N GLU A 270 -20.23 2.76 15.01
CA GLU A 270 -21.57 2.72 15.58
C GLU A 270 -22.62 3.39 14.69
N SER A 271 -22.27 4.48 14.02
CA SER A 271 -23.14 5.17 13.05
C SER A 271 -23.44 4.31 11.82
N VAL A 272 -22.43 3.61 11.27
CA VAL A 272 -22.62 2.70 10.15
C VAL A 272 -23.43 1.46 10.57
N ARG A 273 -23.27 0.98 11.80
CA ARG A 273 -24.03 -0.16 12.34
C ARG A 273 -25.51 0.15 12.59
N ASN A 274 -25.84 1.41 12.89
CA ASN A 274 -27.19 1.83 13.27
C ASN A 274 -27.92 2.57 12.13
N SER A 275 -27.28 2.86 11.03
CA SER A 275 -27.92 3.49 9.88
C SER A 275 -28.22 2.47 8.79
N THR A 276 -29.41 1.87 8.85
CA THR A 276 -30.18 1.48 7.66
C THR A 276 -30.64 2.77 6.97
N VAL A 277 -29.70 3.60 6.52
CA VAL A 277 -30.04 4.77 5.71
C VAL A 277 -29.96 4.35 4.26
N GLU A 278 -31.11 4.33 3.59
CA GLU A 278 -31.21 4.28 2.15
C GLU A 278 -30.38 5.41 1.53
N TRP A 279 -29.15 5.13 1.16
CA TRP A 279 -28.34 5.96 0.28
C TRP A 279 -28.77 5.73 -1.18
N GLY A 280 -30.00 6.13 -1.47
CA GLY A 280 -30.63 5.94 -2.79
C GLY A 280 -31.20 7.21 -3.39
N LYS A 281 -30.70 8.40 -3.02
CA LYS A 281 -31.04 9.62 -3.75
C LYS A 281 -29.77 10.25 -4.28
N THR A 282 -29.52 10.02 -5.56
CA THR A 282 -28.64 10.78 -6.44
C THR A 282 -28.95 12.26 -6.25
N ILE A 283 -27.96 13.09 -5.92
CA ILE A 283 -28.10 14.54 -6.01
C ILE A 283 -28.03 14.86 -7.50
N GLU A 284 -29.16 14.85 -8.18
CA GLU A 284 -29.33 15.51 -9.46
C GLU A 284 -29.75 16.96 -9.14
N GLY A 285 -28.79 17.87 -9.15
CA GLY A 285 -29.02 19.29 -9.08
C GLY A 285 -28.03 19.97 -10.00
N GLU A 286 -28.53 20.56 -11.08
CA GLU A 286 -27.76 21.52 -11.86
C GLU A 286 -27.38 22.71 -10.96
N ALA A 287 -26.10 22.85 -10.64
CA ALA A 287 -25.59 24.04 -10.00
C ALA A 287 -25.51 25.16 -11.02
N SER A 288 -26.47 26.09 -10.97
CA SER A 288 -26.34 27.35 -11.66
C SER A 288 -25.35 28.23 -10.90
N LEU A 289 -24.24 28.59 -11.52
CA LEU A 289 -23.27 29.58 -11.06
C LEU A 289 -24.00 30.92 -10.81
N GLY A 290 -23.98 31.42 -9.56
CA GLY A 290 -24.39 32.76 -9.27
C GLY A 290 -25.26 33.01 -8.06
N GLN A 291 -25.58 32.00 -7.22
CA GLN A 291 -26.28 32.22 -5.95
C GLN A 291 -25.64 31.48 -4.79
N THR A 292 -25.39 32.20 -3.68
CA THR A 292 -25.01 31.59 -2.40
C THR A 292 -26.21 30.84 -1.85
N GLN A 293 -26.16 29.52 -1.97
CA GLN A 293 -27.16 28.62 -1.37
C GLN A 293 -26.52 27.90 -0.18
N ASN A 294 -27.12 28.04 0.99
CA ASN A 294 -26.76 27.31 2.20
C ASN A 294 -27.72 26.13 2.31
N ASP A 295 -27.31 24.94 1.96
CA ASP A 295 -28.11 23.72 2.13
C ASP A 295 -27.55 22.89 3.28
N GLU A 296 -28.39 22.59 4.27
CA GLU A 296 -28.11 21.61 5.31
C GLU A 296 -28.69 20.25 4.90
N ILE A 297 -27.86 19.31 4.55
CA ILE A 297 -28.26 17.93 4.25
C ILE A 297 -27.59 16.99 5.27
N ASN A 298 -28.40 16.34 6.12
CA ASN A 298 -27.97 15.30 7.06
C ASN A 298 -26.80 15.70 8.01
N GLY A 299 -26.78 16.93 8.50
CA GLY A 299 -25.74 17.40 9.41
C GLY A 299 -24.47 17.89 8.70
N PHE A 300 -24.51 18.06 7.40
CA PHE A 300 -23.46 18.71 6.61
C PHE A 300 -23.91 20.11 6.21
N ARG A 301 -23.00 21.06 6.33
CA ARG A 301 -23.18 22.40 5.78
C ARG A 301 -22.29 22.54 4.55
N VAL A 302 -22.91 22.84 3.40
CA VAL A 302 -22.20 23.13 2.16
C VAL A 302 -22.34 24.61 1.86
N GLU A 303 -21.23 25.34 1.83
CA GLU A 303 -21.19 26.77 1.53
C GLU A 303 -20.48 26.94 0.18
N PHE A 304 -21.20 27.45 -0.81
CA PHE A 304 -20.65 27.77 -2.13
C PHE A 304 -20.28 29.25 -2.17
N LYS A 305 -19.02 29.55 -2.46
CA LYS A 305 -18.55 30.90 -2.80
C LYS A 305 -17.91 30.85 -4.18
N GLU A 306 -17.92 31.98 -4.89
CA GLU A 306 -17.55 32.10 -6.30
C GLU A 306 -16.29 31.32 -6.74
N ASP A 307 -15.34 31.07 -5.84
CA ASP A 307 -14.10 30.33 -6.13
C ASP A 307 -13.82 29.14 -5.20
N ASN A 308 -14.74 28.80 -4.27
CA ASN A 308 -14.49 27.77 -3.26
C ASN A 308 -15.76 27.08 -2.81
N ILE A 309 -15.68 25.76 -2.64
CA ILE A 309 -16.72 24.97 -1.97
C ILE A 309 -16.25 24.61 -0.57
N LYS A 310 -16.99 25.06 0.45
CA LYS A 310 -16.72 24.76 1.85
C LYS A 310 -17.72 23.74 2.35
N ILE A 311 -17.22 22.56 2.76
CA ILE A 311 -18.06 21.50 3.36
C ILE A 311 -17.66 21.36 4.82
N GLY A 312 -18.60 21.53 5.74
CA GLY A 312 -18.38 21.40 7.18
C GLY A 312 -19.45 20.52 7.84
N PHE A 313 -19.12 19.98 9.01
CA PHE A 313 -20.07 19.26 9.85
C PHE A 313 -20.70 20.21 10.87
N THR A 314 -22.01 20.16 11.05
CA THR A 314 -22.74 21.09 11.95
C THR A 314 -22.66 20.74 13.44
N LYS A 315 -21.89 19.72 13.84
CA LYS A 315 -21.64 19.38 15.26
C LYS A 315 -20.16 19.38 15.58
N ASN A 316 -19.69 20.49 16.11
CA ASN A 316 -18.49 20.72 16.94
C ASN A 316 -17.12 20.15 16.45
N SER A 317 -16.93 19.85 15.18
CA SER A 317 -15.60 19.63 14.62
C SER A 317 -15.56 20.20 13.21
N GLU A 318 -14.89 21.34 13.07
CA GLU A 318 -14.68 21.98 11.77
C GLU A 318 -13.62 21.21 10.97
N PHE A 319 -14.07 20.47 9.97
CA PHE A 319 -13.21 20.07 8.86
C PHE A 319 -13.56 20.91 7.65
N THR A 320 -12.63 21.72 7.21
CA THR A 320 -12.83 22.53 6.01
C THR A 320 -12.10 21.85 4.84
N LEU A 321 -12.85 21.40 3.84
CA LEU A 321 -12.32 20.96 2.57
C LEU A 321 -12.35 22.15 1.61
N PHE A 322 -11.18 22.65 1.20
CA PHE A 322 -11.09 23.66 0.14
C PHE A 322 -10.91 22.95 -1.20
N ILE A 323 -11.86 23.10 -2.10
CA ILE A 323 -11.71 22.74 -3.51
C ILE A 323 -11.48 24.05 -4.26
N HIS A 324 -10.26 24.25 -4.75
CA HIS A 324 -9.96 25.35 -5.67
C HIS A 324 -10.34 24.88 -7.07
N ILE A 325 -11.31 25.55 -7.67
CA ILE A 325 -11.62 25.43 -9.09
C ILE A 325 -10.84 26.57 -9.77
N GLN A 326 -9.77 26.24 -10.47
CA GLN A 326 -9.13 27.18 -11.38
C GLN A 326 -9.90 27.12 -12.69
N GLU A 327 -10.59 28.19 -13.04
CA GLU A 327 -11.02 28.42 -14.41
C GLU A 327 -9.77 28.72 -15.26
N ASP A 328 -9.56 27.93 -16.31
CA ASP A 328 -8.64 28.27 -17.37
C ASP A 328 -9.24 29.45 -18.15
N ASP A 329 -8.66 30.60 -18.01
CA ASP A 329 -8.85 31.69 -18.96
C ASP A 329 -8.32 31.24 -20.34
N SER A 330 -9.22 31.23 -21.32
CA SER A 330 -9.13 30.94 -22.75
C SER A 330 -7.91 31.47 -23.47
#